data_94cf8aa0b90fe19379dd8b62f22e5cf8
#
_entry.id   94cf8aa0b90fe19379dd8b62f22e5cf8
#
_cell.length_a   1.000
_cell.length_b   1.000
_cell.length_c   1.000
_cell.angle_alpha   90.00
_cell.angle_beta   90.00
_cell.angle_gamma   90.00
#
_symmetry.space_group_name_H-M   'P 1'
#
loop_
_entity.id
_entity.type
_entity.pdbx_description
1 polymer ?
#
loop_
_entity_poly.entity_id
_entity_poly.type
_entity_poly.pdbx_seq_one_letter_code
_entity_poly.pdbx_strand_id
1 'polypeptide(L)'
;MLFDGFFGIDWSGDKSKFQKGIKVAYLDKTNINPKIIAPPNKNRYWNRSSLIEYLKSLNSNKSYLIGFDFAFAYPFEDYKNYFIDLNNSPDSAKKLWDFIDFHNLENSNYYGGNIWEKKSISEYYNSPIKRGVKFKSRRRITEIYAKQICSPSPTFNCVGPGAVGTGSLAGMRVLNTLKNNYNIWPFDNLKNKKKGVIVEIFPTLYFRKHSIKPKKNTGYSLNQINDALKKYDCLPVSKNFKMFGPDQDEADAIISVAALKYFSKYIQYWKTHKGAKKEGWIYGVKFTNDKV
;
A
#
# COMPACT_ATOMS: atom_id res chain seq x y z
N MET A 1 -3.34 18.42 -8.65
CA MET A 1 -1.87 18.45 -8.43
C MET A 1 -1.16 17.91 -9.65
N LEU A 2 -0.04 18.50 -10.01
CA LEU A 2 0.80 17.99 -11.09
C LEU A 2 1.99 17.26 -10.47
N PHE A 3 2.20 16.01 -10.87
CA PHE A 3 3.35 15.19 -10.47
C PHE A 3 4.26 15.00 -11.69
N ASP A 4 5.56 14.95 -11.43
CA ASP A 4 6.58 14.74 -12.47
C ASP A 4 6.84 13.25 -12.72
N GLY A 5 6.53 12.41 -11.73
CA GLY A 5 6.68 10.97 -11.85
C GLY A 5 5.79 10.20 -10.87
N PHE A 6 5.54 8.95 -11.22
CA PHE A 6 4.65 8.05 -10.50
C PHE A 6 5.40 6.76 -10.17
N PHE A 7 5.26 6.28 -8.95
CA PHE A 7 5.79 5.00 -8.50
C PHE A 7 4.65 4.12 -8.01
N GLY A 8 4.54 2.90 -8.53
CA GLY A 8 3.67 1.84 -8.02
C GLY A 8 4.54 0.79 -7.35
N ILE A 9 4.32 0.56 -6.07
CA ILE A 9 5.14 -0.36 -5.27
C ILE A 9 4.25 -1.47 -4.75
N ASP A 10 4.40 -2.65 -5.34
CA ASP A 10 3.89 -3.87 -4.76
C ASP A 10 4.72 -4.22 -3.54
N TRP A 11 4.07 -4.66 -2.46
CA TRP A 11 4.67 -4.69 -1.13
C TRP A 11 4.63 -6.07 -0.50
N SER A 12 5.70 -6.41 0.21
CA SER A 12 5.83 -7.67 0.95
C SER A 12 6.09 -7.45 2.43
N GLY A 13 5.37 -8.21 3.26
CA GLY A 13 5.60 -8.31 4.70
C GLY A 13 6.60 -9.39 5.10
N ASP A 14 7.25 -10.07 4.16
CA ASP A 14 8.19 -11.16 4.39
C ASP A 14 9.30 -10.76 5.37
N LYS A 15 9.68 -11.70 6.26
CA LYS A 15 10.73 -11.52 7.27
C LYS A 15 12.14 -11.47 6.68
N SER A 16 12.37 -12.03 5.50
CA SER A 16 13.71 -12.11 4.87
C SER A 16 14.33 -10.73 4.64
N LYS A 17 15.65 -10.68 4.54
CA LYS A 17 16.41 -9.45 4.27
C LYS A 17 16.09 -8.85 2.91
N PHE A 18 15.93 -9.68 1.89
CA PHE A 18 15.57 -9.30 0.53
C PHE A 18 14.18 -9.86 0.20
N GLN A 19 13.27 -8.98 -0.17
CA GLN A 19 11.88 -9.36 -0.41
C GLN A 19 11.66 -9.64 -1.90
N LYS A 20 11.38 -10.89 -2.25
CA LYS A 20 11.03 -11.29 -3.63
C LYS A 20 9.77 -10.58 -4.13
N GLY A 21 8.80 -10.37 -3.23
CA GLY A 21 7.52 -9.76 -3.53
C GLY A 21 7.53 -8.23 -3.54
N ILE A 22 8.67 -7.54 -3.31
CA ILE A 22 8.72 -6.08 -3.52
C ILE A 22 9.08 -5.82 -4.98
N LYS A 23 8.17 -5.15 -5.69
CA LYS A 23 8.36 -4.69 -7.07
C LYS A 23 8.05 -3.20 -7.18
N VAL A 24 8.88 -2.52 -7.94
CA VAL A 24 8.76 -1.08 -8.14
C VAL A 24 8.54 -0.80 -9.62
N ALA A 25 7.42 -0.19 -9.95
CA ALA A 25 7.18 0.34 -11.28
C ALA A 25 7.28 1.87 -11.27
N TYR A 26 7.72 2.44 -12.39
CA TYR A 26 7.83 3.87 -12.60
C TYR A 26 7.18 4.30 -13.91
N LEU A 27 6.58 5.49 -13.88
CA LEU A 27 6.02 6.17 -15.05
C LEU A 27 6.30 7.66 -14.95
N ASP A 28 6.94 8.23 -15.96
CA ASP A 28 7.13 9.68 -16.06
C ASP A 28 5.83 10.37 -16.48
N LYS A 29 5.69 11.67 -16.16
CA LYS A 29 4.48 12.44 -16.52
C LYS A 29 4.23 12.53 -18.02
N THR A 30 5.29 12.61 -18.81
CA THR A 30 5.24 12.74 -20.27
C THR A 30 5.22 11.39 -20.97
N ASN A 31 5.65 10.33 -20.29
CA ASN A 31 5.67 8.99 -20.83
C ASN A 31 4.38 8.23 -20.48
N ILE A 32 3.94 7.36 -21.37
CA ILE A 32 2.79 6.48 -21.18
C ILE A 32 3.20 5.00 -21.17
N ASN A 33 4.52 4.72 -21.12
CA ASN A 33 5.08 3.37 -21.06
C ASN A 33 5.58 3.05 -19.65
N PRO A 34 4.80 2.34 -18.82
CA PRO A 34 5.22 1.95 -17.49
C PRO A 34 6.34 0.92 -17.53
N LYS A 35 7.30 0.99 -16.63
CA LYS A 35 8.44 0.07 -16.56
C LYS A 35 8.77 -0.34 -15.13
N ILE A 36 9.24 -1.56 -14.98
CA ILE A 36 9.81 -2.05 -13.71
C ILE A 36 11.19 -1.43 -13.50
N ILE A 37 11.45 -0.99 -12.27
CA ILE A 37 12.76 -0.50 -11.84
C ILE A 37 13.45 -1.60 -11.04
N ALA A 38 14.67 -1.96 -11.48
CA ALA A 38 15.51 -2.89 -10.75
C ALA A 38 16.04 -2.27 -9.44
N PRO A 39 16.33 -3.08 -8.41
CA PRO A 39 17.01 -2.60 -7.21
C PRO A 39 18.39 -2.03 -7.54
N PRO A 40 18.91 -1.08 -6.73
CA PRO A 40 20.26 -0.55 -6.89
C PRO A 40 21.31 -1.65 -6.63
N ASN A 41 22.56 -1.37 -7.05
CA ASN A 41 23.72 -2.22 -6.77
C ASN A 41 23.63 -3.66 -7.35
N LYS A 42 22.91 -3.84 -8.47
CA LYS A 42 22.73 -5.15 -9.13
C LYS A 42 22.11 -6.23 -8.23
N ASN A 43 21.48 -5.87 -7.12
CA ASN A 43 20.75 -6.81 -6.29
C ASN A 43 19.58 -7.44 -7.09
N ARG A 44 19.34 -8.72 -6.86
CA ARG A 44 18.23 -9.42 -7.52
C ARG A 44 16.85 -8.95 -7.02
N TYR A 45 16.79 -8.58 -5.74
CA TYR A 45 15.55 -8.17 -5.08
C TYR A 45 15.75 -6.91 -4.27
N TRP A 46 14.69 -6.14 -4.10
CA TRP A 46 14.65 -5.02 -3.18
C TRP A 46 14.76 -5.51 -1.72
N ASN A 47 15.34 -4.69 -0.87
CA ASN A 47 15.07 -4.71 0.55
C ASN A 47 14.46 -3.36 0.95
N ARG A 48 13.76 -3.33 2.08
CA ARG A 48 13.01 -2.13 2.50
C ARG A 48 13.92 -0.94 2.75
N SER A 49 15.10 -1.17 3.31
CA SER A 49 16.08 -0.09 3.56
C SER A 49 16.57 0.52 2.25
N SER A 50 16.97 -0.30 1.27
CA SER A 50 17.41 0.20 -0.04
C SER A 50 16.31 0.94 -0.80
N LEU A 51 15.05 0.49 -0.65
CA LEU A 51 13.91 1.19 -1.25
C LEU A 51 13.69 2.56 -0.58
N ILE A 52 13.77 2.64 0.74
CA ILE A 52 13.66 3.91 1.48
C ILE A 52 14.77 4.88 1.04
N GLU A 53 16.02 4.42 0.98
CA GLU A 53 17.14 5.25 0.54
C GLU A 53 16.98 5.70 -0.93
N TYR A 54 16.53 4.81 -1.80
CA TYR A 54 16.20 5.16 -3.19
C TYR A 54 15.14 6.27 -3.25
N LEU A 55 14.04 6.14 -2.51
CA LEU A 55 12.99 7.15 -2.48
C LEU A 55 13.50 8.48 -1.89
N LYS A 56 14.32 8.44 -0.83
CA LYS A 56 14.94 9.65 -0.26
C LYS A 56 15.91 10.33 -1.23
N SER A 57 16.59 9.57 -2.09
CA SER A 57 17.54 10.11 -3.08
C SER A 57 16.88 10.73 -4.30
N LEU A 58 15.56 10.56 -4.50
CA LEU A 58 14.85 11.17 -5.63
C LEU A 58 15.01 12.69 -5.66
N ASN A 59 15.08 13.25 -6.87
CA ASN A 59 15.30 14.67 -7.10
C ASN A 59 14.28 15.54 -6.35
N SER A 60 14.76 16.39 -5.45
CA SER A 60 13.93 17.26 -4.60
C SER A 60 13.21 18.37 -5.39
N ASN A 61 13.66 18.68 -6.60
CA ASN A 61 13.02 19.67 -7.47
C ASN A 61 11.84 19.09 -8.28
N LYS A 62 11.57 17.78 -8.13
CA LYS A 62 10.45 17.10 -8.75
C LYS A 62 9.44 16.67 -7.70
N SER A 63 8.17 16.57 -8.13
CA SER A 63 7.08 16.08 -7.30
C SER A 63 6.67 14.68 -7.75
N TYR A 64 6.57 13.75 -6.80
CA TYR A 64 6.24 12.36 -7.09
C TYR A 64 4.94 11.91 -6.41
N LEU A 65 4.16 11.09 -7.10
CA LEU A 65 3.05 10.33 -6.49
C LEU A 65 3.49 8.86 -6.34
N ILE A 66 3.56 8.40 -5.10
CA ILE A 66 4.10 7.09 -4.74
C ILE A 66 2.99 6.26 -4.10
N GLY A 67 2.64 5.12 -4.70
CA GLY A 67 1.67 4.18 -4.17
C GLY A 67 2.35 2.98 -3.53
N PHE A 68 1.92 2.62 -2.32
CA PHE A 68 2.32 1.40 -1.63
C PHE A 68 1.14 0.48 -1.42
N ASP A 69 1.29 -0.81 -1.75
CA ASP A 69 0.26 -1.82 -1.56
C ASP A 69 0.28 -2.44 -0.15
N PHE A 70 -0.11 -1.63 0.82
CA PHE A 70 -0.40 -2.08 2.19
C PHE A 70 -1.33 -1.08 2.88
N ALA A 71 -2.01 -1.52 3.94
CA ALA A 71 -2.90 -0.66 4.70
C ALA A 71 -2.11 0.33 5.57
N PHE A 72 -2.38 1.63 5.43
CA PHE A 72 -1.65 2.70 6.10
C PHE A 72 -2.03 2.89 7.57
N ALA A 73 -3.18 2.38 7.98
CA ALA A 73 -3.62 2.34 9.37
C ALA A 73 -4.63 1.21 9.58
N TYR A 74 -5.10 1.07 10.82
CA TYR A 74 -6.12 0.11 11.22
C TYR A 74 -7.51 0.73 11.27
N PRO A 75 -8.59 -0.08 11.36
CA PRO A 75 -9.94 0.39 11.68
C PRO A 75 -9.95 1.18 12.98
N PHE A 76 -10.65 2.32 12.98
CA PHE A 76 -10.76 3.21 14.12
C PHE A 76 -12.21 3.65 14.36
N GLU A 77 -12.94 3.96 13.30
CA GLU A 77 -14.23 4.65 13.37
C GLU A 77 -15.34 3.80 14.01
N ASP A 78 -15.22 2.47 13.93
CA ASP A 78 -16.16 1.50 14.50
C ASP A 78 -16.16 1.50 16.04
N TYR A 79 -15.00 1.63 16.68
CA TYR A 79 -14.84 1.64 18.14
C TYR A 79 -14.17 2.94 18.66
N LYS A 80 -13.88 3.90 17.78
CA LYS A 80 -13.10 5.11 18.08
C LYS A 80 -11.73 4.79 18.70
N ASN A 81 -11.21 3.62 18.38
CA ASN A 81 -9.96 3.10 18.92
C ASN A 81 -9.33 2.08 17.96
N TYR A 82 -8.00 2.09 17.81
CA TYR A 82 -7.29 1.04 17.06
C TYR A 82 -7.25 -0.27 17.83
N PHE A 83 -6.87 -0.23 19.10
CA PHE A 83 -6.76 -1.40 19.99
C PHE A 83 -7.77 -1.26 21.12
N ILE A 84 -8.89 -1.94 21.01
CA ILE A 84 -10.02 -1.85 21.94
C ILE A 84 -9.54 -2.27 23.37
N ASP A 85 -9.80 -1.45 24.38
CA ASP A 85 -9.43 -1.67 25.77
C ASP A 85 -7.89 -1.80 26.01
N LEU A 86 -7.08 -1.27 25.10
CA LEU A 86 -5.65 -1.10 25.35
C LEU A 86 -5.41 0.26 25.99
N ASN A 87 -4.85 0.25 27.21
CA ASN A 87 -4.38 1.48 27.84
C ASN A 87 -3.34 2.16 26.93
N ASN A 88 -3.50 3.48 26.72
CA ASN A 88 -2.64 4.26 25.85
C ASN A 88 -2.63 3.81 24.37
N SER A 89 -3.75 3.26 23.87
CA SER A 89 -3.91 3.01 22.45
C SER A 89 -3.68 4.29 21.64
N PRO A 90 -2.95 4.23 20.51
CA PRO A 90 -2.75 5.40 19.65
C PRO A 90 -4.08 6.03 19.21
N ASP A 91 -4.13 7.35 19.17
CA ASP A 91 -5.34 8.12 18.80
C ASP A 91 -5.26 8.68 17.37
N SER A 92 -4.14 8.49 16.67
CA SER A 92 -3.93 8.96 15.29
C SER A 92 -3.01 8.01 14.53
N ALA A 93 -3.11 8.03 13.19
CA ALA A 93 -2.31 7.15 12.34
C ALA A 93 -0.80 7.36 12.56
N LYS A 94 -0.33 8.59 12.73
CA LYS A 94 1.11 8.86 12.99
C LYS A 94 1.56 8.29 14.33
N LYS A 95 0.76 8.43 15.38
CA LYS A 95 1.04 7.79 16.66
C LYS A 95 0.95 6.26 16.57
N LEU A 96 0.07 5.72 15.71
CA LEU A 96 0.04 4.28 15.42
C LEU A 96 1.34 3.80 14.76
N TRP A 97 1.88 4.56 13.80
CA TRP A 97 3.17 4.21 13.18
C TRP A 97 4.33 4.27 14.18
N ASP A 98 4.38 5.31 15.03
CA ASP A 98 5.37 5.42 16.12
C ASP A 98 5.24 4.23 17.09
N PHE A 99 4.01 3.85 17.46
CA PHE A 99 3.72 2.72 18.34
C PHE A 99 4.18 1.38 17.73
N ILE A 100 3.85 1.12 16.46
CA ILE A 100 4.28 -0.10 15.77
C ILE A 100 5.79 -0.14 15.63
N ASP A 101 6.43 0.97 15.28
CA ASP A 101 7.88 1.04 15.13
C ASP A 101 8.59 0.80 16.47
N PHE A 102 8.13 1.45 17.54
CA PHE A 102 8.65 1.25 18.90
C PHE A 102 8.63 -0.23 19.33
N HIS A 103 7.57 -0.97 19.06
CA HIS A 103 7.47 -2.39 19.41
C HIS A 103 8.25 -3.34 18.49
N ASN A 104 8.95 -2.81 17.48
CA ASN A 104 9.74 -3.57 16.50
C ASN A 104 11.16 -3.03 16.28
N LEU A 105 11.69 -2.22 17.19
CA LEU A 105 13.01 -1.56 17.05
C LEU A 105 14.17 -2.54 16.83
N GLU A 106 14.08 -3.74 17.36
CA GLU A 106 15.10 -4.79 17.22
C GLU A 106 15.30 -5.28 15.78
N ASN A 107 14.35 -4.94 14.87
CA ASN A 107 14.38 -5.36 13.46
C ASN A 107 14.84 -4.26 12.54
N SER A 108 16.11 -4.32 12.12
CA SER A 108 16.73 -3.38 11.17
C SER A 108 16.10 -3.39 9.77
N ASN A 109 15.38 -4.46 9.39
CA ASN A 109 14.77 -4.64 8.07
C ASN A 109 13.30 -4.21 8.01
N TYR A 110 12.86 -3.36 8.91
CA TYR A 110 11.45 -2.91 8.98
C TYR A 110 10.41 -4.04 9.09
N TYR A 111 10.81 -5.26 9.45
CA TYR A 111 9.86 -6.33 9.73
C TYR A 111 9.01 -5.98 10.95
N GLY A 112 7.70 -6.20 10.88
CA GLY A 112 6.76 -5.79 11.93
C GLY A 112 6.29 -6.92 12.86
N GLY A 113 6.76 -8.14 12.66
CA GLY A 113 6.22 -9.32 13.35
C GLY A 113 6.61 -9.49 14.82
N ASN A 114 7.61 -8.75 15.33
CA ASN A 114 7.96 -8.81 16.76
C ASN A 114 6.83 -8.28 17.66
N ILE A 115 5.91 -7.50 17.13
CA ILE A 115 4.73 -7.03 17.86
C ILE A 115 3.87 -8.20 18.36
N TRP A 116 3.92 -9.36 17.70
CA TRP A 116 3.16 -10.54 18.11
C TRP A 116 3.74 -11.25 19.33
N GLU A 117 4.96 -10.92 19.73
CA GLU A 117 5.62 -11.42 20.95
C GLU A 117 5.25 -10.56 22.16
N LYS A 118 4.70 -9.37 21.95
CA LYS A 118 4.29 -8.44 23.01
C LYS A 118 2.91 -8.85 23.55
N LYS A 119 2.86 -9.45 24.74
CA LYS A 119 1.68 -10.11 25.33
C LYS A 119 0.37 -9.30 25.25
N SER A 120 0.42 -8.00 25.56
CA SER A 120 -0.77 -7.14 25.56
C SER A 120 -1.28 -6.78 24.17
N ILE A 121 -0.40 -6.81 23.15
CA ILE A 121 -0.70 -6.34 21.79
C ILE A 121 -1.00 -7.52 20.87
N SER A 122 -0.34 -8.65 21.06
CA SER A 122 -0.54 -9.87 20.27
C SER A 122 -1.99 -10.35 20.25
N GLU A 123 -2.75 -10.03 21.29
CA GLU A 123 -4.15 -10.43 21.45
C GLU A 123 -5.12 -9.84 20.42
N TYR A 124 -4.69 -8.78 19.71
CA TYR A 124 -5.52 -8.14 18.67
C TYR A 124 -5.32 -8.74 17.29
N TYR A 125 -4.30 -9.57 17.08
CA TYR A 125 -3.94 -10.10 15.77
C TYR A 125 -4.36 -11.56 15.59
N ASN A 126 -4.72 -11.90 14.34
CA ASN A 126 -4.63 -13.27 13.87
C ASN A 126 -3.24 -13.44 13.24
N SER A 127 -2.27 -13.91 14.03
CA SER A 127 -0.85 -13.93 13.67
C SER A 127 -0.35 -15.36 13.41
N PRO A 128 0.85 -15.52 12.79
CA PRO A 128 1.48 -16.83 12.66
C PRO A 128 1.75 -17.56 13.98
N ILE A 129 1.83 -16.84 15.11
CA ILE A 129 2.07 -17.45 16.42
C ILE A 129 0.77 -17.98 17.01
N LYS A 130 -0.28 -17.14 16.99
CA LYS A 130 -1.60 -17.51 17.50
C LYS A 130 -2.67 -16.54 17.03
N ARG A 131 -3.92 -16.99 17.10
CA ARG A 131 -5.07 -16.07 17.01
C ARG A 131 -5.31 -15.48 18.41
N GLY A 132 -5.19 -14.15 18.50
CA GLY A 132 -5.42 -13.43 19.75
C GLY A 132 -6.88 -13.46 20.17
N VAL A 133 -7.13 -13.44 21.48
CA VAL A 133 -8.50 -13.52 22.06
C VAL A 133 -9.32 -12.27 21.79
N LYS A 134 -8.66 -11.14 21.59
CA LYS A 134 -9.29 -9.85 21.22
C LYS A 134 -9.35 -9.63 19.70
N PHE A 135 -8.89 -10.59 18.89
CA PHE A 135 -8.94 -10.47 17.44
C PHE A 135 -10.37 -10.32 16.94
N LYS A 136 -10.62 -9.26 16.18
CA LYS A 136 -11.87 -9.02 15.46
C LYS A 136 -11.55 -8.75 13.98
N SER A 137 -12.36 -9.31 13.09
CA SER A 137 -12.27 -9.06 11.65
C SER A 137 -12.87 -7.69 11.31
N ARG A 138 -12.24 -6.63 11.82
CA ARG A 138 -12.65 -5.24 11.64
C ARG A 138 -12.28 -4.74 10.23
N ARG A 139 -13.06 -3.80 9.73
CA ARG A 139 -12.81 -3.17 8.43
C ARG A 139 -12.77 -1.66 8.55
N ARG A 140 -11.85 -1.06 7.82
CA ARG A 140 -11.78 0.40 7.65
C ARG A 140 -12.91 0.87 6.72
N ILE A 141 -13.29 2.13 6.85
CA ILE A 141 -14.32 2.73 5.98
C ILE A 141 -13.95 2.57 4.50
N THR A 142 -12.68 2.81 4.14
CA THR A 142 -12.23 2.64 2.76
C THR A 142 -12.45 1.22 2.22
N GLU A 143 -12.31 0.20 3.07
CA GLU A 143 -12.52 -1.21 2.70
C GLU A 143 -14.01 -1.52 2.50
N ILE A 144 -14.88 -0.85 3.26
CA ILE A 144 -16.34 -0.94 3.09
C ILE A 144 -16.74 -0.35 1.72
N TYR A 145 -16.20 0.82 1.36
CA TYR A 145 -16.42 1.42 0.04
C TYR A 145 -15.83 0.58 -1.10
N ALA A 146 -14.61 0.05 -0.93
CA ALA A 146 -13.94 -0.80 -1.92
C ALA A 146 -14.71 -2.10 -2.20
N LYS A 147 -15.46 -2.62 -1.21
CA LYS A 147 -16.24 -3.87 -1.32
C LYS A 147 -17.26 -3.85 -2.46
N GLN A 148 -17.71 -2.69 -2.90
CA GLN A 148 -18.58 -2.56 -4.08
C GLN A 148 -17.91 -3.09 -5.37
N ILE A 149 -16.58 -3.13 -5.42
CA ILE A 149 -15.78 -3.59 -6.57
C ILE A 149 -15.06 -4.89 -6.22
N CYS A 150 -14.33 -4.91 -5.14
CA CYS A 150 -13.66 -6.07 -4.58
C CYS A 150 -13.39 -5.85 -3.09
N SER A 151 -13.31 -6.95 -2.33
CA SER A 151 -13.19 -6.90 -0.87
C SER A 151 -11.73 -7.01 -0.44
N PRO A 152 -11.10 -5.95 0.09
CA PRO A 152 -9.79 -6.05 0.72
C PRO A 152 -9.83 -6.97 1.96
N SER A 153 -8.69 -7.52 2.35
CA SER A 153 -8.59 -8.31 3.59
C SER A 153 -8.56 -7.43 4.83
N PRO A 154 -9.07 -7.92 5.97
CA PRO A 154 -8.97 -7.20 7.25
C PRO A 154 -7.52 -7.01 7.68
N THR A 155 -7.18 -5.81 8.16
CA THR A 155 -5.79 -5.41 8.44
C THR A 155 -5.15 -6.08 9.66
N PHE A 156 -5.93 -6.56 10.62
CA PHE A 156 -5.43 -7.35 11.76
C PHE A 156 -5.19 -8.83 11.44
N ASN A 157 -5.52 -9.27 10.21
CA ASN A 157 -5.27 -10.64 9.77
C ASN A 157 -3.88 -10.74 9.12
N CYS A 158 -3.00 -11.51 9.76
CA CYS A 158 -1.61 -11.69 9.35
C CYS A 158 -1.32 -13.09 8.78
N VAL A 159 -2.33 -13.95 8.65
CA VAL A 159 -2.18 -15.33 8.18
C VAL A 159 -3.21 -15.71 7.12
N GLY A 160 -2.84 -16.66 6.28
CA GLY A 160 -3.68 -17.18 5.22
C GLY A 160 -3.56 -16.39 3.89
N PRO A 161 -4.16 -16.92 2.82
CA PRO A 161 -4.12 -16.30 1.49
C PRO A 161 -4.71 -14.89 1.50
N GLY A 162 -3.99 -13.94 0.92
CA GLY A 162 -4.40 -12.54 0.84
C GLY A 162 -4.37 -11.79 2.18
N ALA A 163 -3.72 -12.32 3.22
CA ALA A 163 -3.54 -11.62 4.48
C ALA A 163 -2.62 -10.41 4.30
N VAL A 164 -3.08 -9.22 4.70
CA VAL A 164 -2.37 -7.94 4.52
C VAL A 164 -1.70 -7.43 5.81
N GLY A 165 -1.99 -8.04 6.96
CA GLY A 165 -1.57 -7.51 8.25
C GLY A 165 -0.06 -7.45 8.43
N THR A 166 0.69 -8.49 8.01
CA THR A 166 2.16 -8.50 8.09
C THR A 166 2.79 -7.43 7.19
N GLY A 167 2.26 -7.29 5.97
CA GLY A 167 2.69 -6.22 5.04
C GLY A 167 2.41 -4.84 5.61
N SER A 168 1.23 -4.65 6.20
CA SER A 168 0.84 -3.37 6.81
C SER A 168 1.70 -2.98 8.01
N LEU A 169 2.06 -3.94 8.86
CA LEU A 169 2.99 -3.71 9.98
C LEU A 169 4.35 -3.21 9.50
N ALA A 170 4.96 -3.90 8.53
CA ALA A 170 6.23 -3.49 7.93
C ALA A 170 6.10 -2.14 7.22
N GLY A 171 5.01 -1.93 6.49
CA GLY A 171 4.73 -0.70 5.76
C GLY A 171 4.56 0.51 6.66
N MET A 172 3.84 0.39 7.78
CA MET A 172 3.67 1.50 8.73
C MET A 172 4.99 1.97 9.34
N ARG A 173 5.97 1.09 9.54
CA ARG A 173 7.34 1.45 9.94
C ARG A 173 8.05 2.27 8.84
N VAL A 174 7.86 1.88 7.57
CA VAL A 174 8.40 2.63 6.43
C VAL A 174 7.74 4.01 6.32
N LEU A 175 6.42 4.11 6.51
CA LEU A 175 5.74 5.41 6.55
C LEU A 175 6.28 6.29 7.67
N ASN A 176 6.55 5.70 8.84
CA ASN A 176 7.15 6.42 9.97
C ASN A 176 8.50 7.04 9.60
N THR A 177 9.31 6.33 8.84
CA THR A 177 10.61 6.83 8.35
C THR A 177 10.46 7.88 7.24
N LEU A 178 9.48 7.75 6.34
CA LEU A 178 9.30 8.64 5.19
C LEU A 178 8.44 9.89 5.47
N LYS A 179 7.74 9.96 6.62
CA LYS A 179 6.79 11.05 6.96
C LYS A 179 7.39 12.46 6.92
N ASN A 180 8.71 12.58 7.08
CA ASN A 180 9.39 13.87 6.99
C ASN A 180 9.77 14.27 5.56
N ASN A 181 9.91 13.32 4.65
CA ASN A 181 10.30 13.56 3.26
C ASN A 181 9.10 13.75 2.32
N TYR A 182 7.99 13.11 2.63
CA TYR A 182 6.79 13.05 1.80
C TYR A 182 5.54 13.41 2.60
N ASN A 183 4.54 13.98 1.93
CA ASN A 183 3.19 14.03 2.49
C ASN A 183 2.53 12.67 2.38
N ILE A 184 1.91 12.18 3.42
CA ILE A 184 1.21 10.90 3.41
C ILE A 184 -0.28 11.17 3.41
N TRP A 185 -0.92 10.95 2.28
CA TRP A 185 -2.35 11.16 2.13
C TRP A 185 -3.15 9.95 2.68
N PRO A 186 -4.30 10.18 3.33
CA PRO A 186 -4.99 11.44 3.56
C PRO A 186 -4.63 12.16 4.87
N PHE A 187 -3.59 11.76 5.57
CA PHE A 187 -3.25 12.23 6.92
C PHE A 187 -2.63 13.64 6.92
N ASP A 188 -1.83 13.96 5.92
CA ASP A 188 -1.13 15.25 5.82
C ASP A 188 -1.93 16.31 5.06
N ASN A 189 -1.57 17.55 5.28
CA ASN A 189 -2.01 18.66 4.45
C ASN A 189 -1.13 18.73 3.20
N LEU A 190 -1.74 18.53 2.04
CA LEU A 190 -1.03 18.50 0.75
C LEU A 190 -0.54 19.87 0.26
N LYS A 191 -0.85 20.96 0.97
CA LYS A 191 -0.30 22.31 0.70
C LYS A 191 1.17 22.42 1.13
N ASN A 192 1.65 21.55 2.01
CA ASN A 192 3.04 21.52 2.44
C ASN A 192 3.93 21.06 1.28
N LYS A 193 4.98 21.84 0.97
CA LYS A 193 5.94 21.49 -0.08
C LYS A 193 6.91 20.41 0.44
N LYS A 194 6.69 19.18 0.01
CA LYS A 194 7.61 18.04 0.16
C LYS A 194 7.90 17.43 -1.20
N LYS A 195 8.78 16.44 -1.29
CA LYS A 195 9.14 15.74 -2.55
C LYS A 195 7.94 15.11 -3.29
N GLY A 196 6.78 15.04 -2.69
CA GLY A 196 5.58 14.48 -3.29
C GLY A 196 4.62 13.91 -2.26
N VAL A 197 3.77 13.01 -2.72
CA VAL A 197 2.70 12.42 -1.94
C VAL A 197 2.80 10.90 -1.97
N ILE A 198 2.71 10.28 -0.81
CA ILE A 198 2.55 8.83 -0.66
C ILE A 198 1.07 8.52 -0.47
N VAL A 199 0.56 7.52 -1.17
CA VAL A 199 -0.83 7.04 -1.12
C VAL A 199 -0.88 5.53 -0.95
N GLU A 200 -1.91 5.03 -0.29
CA GLU A 200 -2.23 3.61 -0.24
C GLU A 200 -2.83 3.16 -1.57
N ILE A 201 -2.35 2.06 -2.13
CA ILE A 201 -2.89 1.45 -3.34
C ILE A 201 -3.46 0.06 -3.06
N PHE A 202 -4.27 -0.43 -4.00
CA PHE A 202 -4.80 -1.78 -3.99
C PHE A 202 -4.92 -2.28 -5.44
N PRO A 203 -3.88 -2.95 -5.98
CA PRO A 203 -3.79 -3.32 -7.39
C PRO A 203 -4.97 -4.12 -7.91
N THR A 204 -5.45 -5.07 -7.10
CA THR A 204 -6.66 -5.85 -7.42
C THR A 204 -7.86 -4.96 -7.72
N LEU A 205 -8.05 -3.85 -6.98
CA LEU A 205 -9.11 -2.88 -7.23
C LEU A 205 -8.99 -2.28 -8.64
N TYR A 206 -7.77 -1.99 -9.08
CA TYR A 206 -7.52 -1.33 -10.36
C TYR A 206 -7.86 -2.23 -11.53
N PHE A 207 -7.54 -3.51 -11.46
CA PHE A 207 -8.00 -4.50 -12.45
C PHE A 207 -9.53 -4.67 -12.41
N ARG A 208 -10.10 -4.81 -11.21
CA ARG A 208 -11.54 -5.07 -11.01
C ARG A 208 -12.44 -3.90 -11.43
N LYS A 209 -11.95 -2.67 -11.37
CA LYS A 209 -12.67 -1.49 -11.91
C LYS A 209 -13.04 -1.65 -13.39
N HIS A 210 -12.31 -2.47 -14.11
CA HIS A 210 -12.52 -2.76 -15.53
C HIS A 210 -12.98 -4.20 -15.77
N SER A 211 -13.51 -4.86 -14.73
CA SER A 211 -14.02 -6.24 -14.78
C SER A 211 -12.96 -7.28 -15.13
N ILE A 212 -11.67 -6.95 -15.05
CA ILE A 212 -10.56 -7.86 -15.32
C ILE A 212 -10.28 -8.68 -14.07
N LYS A 213 -10.33 -10.02 -14.21
CA LYS A 213 -10.13 -10.98 -13.14
C LYS A 213 -8.95 -11.89 -13.46
N PRO A 214 -8.08 -12.22 -12.49
CA PRO A 214 -7.03 -13.19 -12.73
C PRO A 214 -7.63 -14.57 -13.00
N LYS A 215 -6.96 -15.35 -13.80
CA LYS A 215 -7.30 -16.77 -13.95
C LYS A 215 -6.84 -17.53 -12.71
N LYS A 216 -7.65 -18.50 -12.28
CA LYS A 216 -7.29 -19.37 -11.16
C LYS A 216 -5.94 -20.06 -11.47
N ASN A 217 -5.01 -20.03 -10.54
CA ASN A 217 -3.66 -20.61 -10.57
C ASN A 217 -2.65 -20.00 -11.55
N THR A 218 -3.04 -19.09 -12.47
CA THR A 218 -2.11 -18.49 -13.45
C THR A 218 -2.09 -16.96 -13.41
N GLY A 219 -2.99 -16.35 -12.63
CA GLY A 219 -3.09 -14.91 -12.46
C GLY A 219 -3.53 -14.16 -13.72
N TYR A 220 -2.98 -12.95 -13.96
CA TYR A 220 -3.30 -12.14 -15.14
C TYR A 220 -2.44 -12.55 -16.34
N SER A 221 -3.06 -12.73 -17.50
CA SER A 221 -2.32 -12.88 -18.75
C SER A 221 -1.79 -11.53 -19.25
N LEU A 222 -0.79 -11.56 -20.13
CA LEU A 222 -0.24 -10.36 -20.76
C LEU A 222 -1.32 -9.52 -21.45
N ASN A 223 -2.27 -10.17 -22.14
CA ASN A 223 -3.39 -9.47 -22.77
C ASN A 223 -4.26 -8.74 -21.73
N GLN A 224 -4.57 -9.39 -20.62
CA GLN A 224 -5.36 -8.75 -19.55
C GLN A 224 -4.65 -7.56 -18.92
N ILE A 225 -3.31 -7.63 -18.75
CA ILE A 225 -2.51 -6.50 -18.27
C ILE A 225 -2.56 -5.36 -19.29
N ASN A 226 -2.36 -5.66 -20.57
CA ASN A 226 -2.38 -4.66 -21.63
C ASN A 226 -3.76 -4.03 -21.83
N ASP A 227 -4.84 -4.82 -21.71
CA ASP A 227 -6.21 -4.30 -21.70
C ASP A 227 -6.46 -3.35 -20.52
N ALA A 228 -5.95 -3.69 -19.33
CA ALA A 228 -6.04 -2.82 -18.17
C ALA A 228 -5.24 -1.53 -18.36
N LEU A 229 -4.01 -1.61 -18.87
CA LEU A 229 -3.16 -0.44 -19.14
C LEU A 229 -3.82 0.55 -20.12
N LYS A 230 -4.45 0.03 -21.17
CA LYS A 230 -5.22 0.83 -22.13
C LYS A 230 -6.35 1.61 -21.44
N LYS A 231 -7.00 1.04 -20.43
CA LYS A 231 -8.05 1.73 -19.65
C LYS A 231 -7.52 2.86 -18.77
N TYR A 232 -6.22 2.90 -18.54
CA TYR A 232 -5.53 3.95 -17.79
C TYR A 232 -4.66 4.85 -18.68
N ASP A 233 -4.94 4.93 -19.98
CA ASP A 233 -4.22 5.75 -20.97
C ASP A 233 -2.72 5.44 -21.02
N CYS A 234 -2.33 4.17 -20.86
CA CYS A 234 -0.95 3.71 -20.94
C CYS A 234 -0.73 2.75 -22.11
N LEU A 235 0.50 2.74 -22.63
CA LEU A 235 0.92 1.77 -23.64
C LEU A 235 1.03 0.36 -23.06
N PRO A 236 0.83 -0.66 -23.89
CA PRO A 236 1.05 -2.04 -23.49
C PRO A 236 2.51 -2.29 -23.12
N VAL A 237 2.73 -3.17 -22.14
CA VAL A 237 4.07 -3.71 -21.88
C VAL A 237 4.50 -4.62 -23.02
N SER A 238 5.82 -4.77 -23.22
CA SER A 238 6.36 -5.56 -24.33
C SER A 238 6.00 -7.05 -24.20
N LYS A 239 6.04 -7.77 -25.34
CA LYS A 239 5.85 -9.24 -25.35
C LYS A 239 6.86 -9.99 -24.49
N ASN A 240 8.03 -9.37 -24.24
CA ASN A 240 9.08 -9.92 -23.38
C ASN A 240 8.90 -9.57 -21.89
N PHE A 241 7.81 -8.89 -21.53
CA PHE A 241 7.49 -8.62 -20.13
C PHE A 241 7.32 -9.96 -19.40
N LYS A 242 8.27 -10.27 -18.53
CA LYS A 242 8.26 -11.50 -17.76
C LYS A 242 7.56 -11.22 -16.44
N MET A 243 6.43 -11.87 -16.25
CA MET A 243 5.80 -11.99 -14.93
C MET A 243 6.45 -13.17 -14.22
N PHE A 244 7.01 -12.92 -13.04
CA PHE A 244 7.68 -13.95 -12.27
C PHE A 244 6.73 -14.48 -11.19
N GLY A 245 6.34 -15.74 -11.33
CA GLY A 245 5.63 -16.49 -10.32
C GLY A 245 4.11 -16.29 -10.29
N PRO A 246 3.42 -17.06 -9.44
CA PRO A 246 1.97 -17.04 -9.34
C PRO A 246 1.40 -15.75 -8.72
N ASP A 247 2.25 -14.99 -8.01
CA ASP A 247 1.82 -13.82 -7.24
C ASP A 247 1.75 -12.54 -8.08
N GLN A 248 2.37 -12.54 -9.26
CA GLN A 248 2.29 -11.46 -10.27
C GLN A 248 2.62 -10.05 -9.80
N ASP A 249 3.51 -9.95 -8.84
CA ASP A 249 3.94 -8.70 -8.19
C ASP A 249 4.34 -7.60 -9.20
N GLU A 250 4.93 -7.98 -10.36
CA GLU A 250 5.27 -7.04 -11.44
C GLU A 250 4.02 -6.46 -12.12
N ALA A 251 2.99 -7.27 -12.30
CA ALA A 251 1.73 -6.81 -12.90
C ALA A 251 1.02 -5.85 -11.94
N ASP A 252 1.05 -6.13 -10.64
CA ASP A 252 0.46 -5.30 -9.61
C ASP A 252 1.18 -3.95 -9.49
N ALA A 253 2.51 -3.92 -9.55
CA ALA A 253 3.27 -2.68 -9.60
C ALA A 253 2.99 -1.87 -10.88
N ILE A 254 2.94 -2.51 -12.05
CA ILE A 254 2.71 -1.86 -13.35
C ILE A 254 1.31 -1.25 -13.43
N ILE A 255 0.26 -2.00 -13.05
CA ILE A 255 -1.11 -1.46 -13.09
C ILE A 255 -1.28 -0.32 -12.09
N SER A 256 -0.61 -0.41 -10.95
CA SER A 256 -0.67 0.62 -9.93
C SER A 256 -0.11 1.95 -10.41
N VAL A 257 1.05 1.96 -11.07
CA VAL A 257 1.62 3.21 -11.57
C VAL A 257 0.77 3.85 -12.66
N ALA A 258 0.13 3.04 -13.52
CA ALA A 258 -0.81 3.52 -14.54
C ALA A 258 -2.07 4.13 -13.89
N ALA A 259 -2.65 3.44 -12.92
CA ALA A 259 -3.82 3.92 -12.17
C ALA A 259 -3.52 5.21 -11.40
N LEU A 260 -2.35 5.32 -10.75
CA LEU A 260 -1.92 6.54 -10.06
C LEU A 260 -1.88 7.74 -11.00
N LYS A 261 -1.24 7.60 -12.16
CA LYS A 261 -1.19 8.65 -13.17
C LYS A 261 -2.59 9.04 -13.64
N TYR A 262 -3.44 8.07 -13.91
CA TYR A 262 -4.80 8.31 -14.36
C TYR A 262 -5.63 9.03 -13.29
N PHE A 263 -5.72 8.49 -12.07
CA PHE A 263 -6.56 9.05 -11.01
C PHE A 263 -6.08 10.41 -10.51
N SER A 264 -4.78 10.69 -10.57
CA SER A 264 -4.23 11.97 -10.11
C SER A 264 -4.79 13.19 -10.83
N LYS A 265 -5.30 13.00 -12.06
CA LYS A 265 -5.92 14.05 -12.87
C LYS A 265 -7.30 14.49 -12.35
N TYR A 266 -7.97 13.67 -11.52
CA TYR A 266 -9.37 13.88 -11.17
C TYR A 266 -9.55 14.13 -9.68
N ILE A 267 -10.12 15.29 -9.33
CA ILE A 267 -10.32 15.74 -7.95
C ILE A 267 -11.16 14.78 -7.09
N GLN A 268 -12.05 14.05 -7.72
CA GLN A 268 -12.93 13.09 -7.03
C GLN A 268 -12.18 11.96 -6.33
N TYR A 269 -10.97 11.60 -6.77
CA TYR A 269 -10.13 10.58 -6.14
C TYR A 269 -9.29 11.12 -4.98
N TRP A 270 -9.30 12.44 -4.78
CA TRP A 270 -8.68 13.11 -3.64
C TRP A 270 -9.66 13.43 -2.52
N LYS A 271 -10.97 13.15 -2.75
CA LYS A 271 -12.01 13.28 -1.73
C LYS A 271 -12.13 11.98 -0.93
N THR A 272 -12.30 12.12 0.39
CA THR A 272 -12.42 10.99 1.31
C THR A 272 -13.50 11.22 2.34
N HIS A 273 -13.95 10.15 2.98
CA HIS A 273 -14.72 10.25 4.21
C HIS A 273 -13.89 10.90 5.33
N LYS A 274 -14.55 11.60 6.27
CA LYS A 274 -13.85 12.26 7.40
C LYS A 274 -13.00 11.30 8.26
N GLY A 275 -13.44 10.06 8.44
CA GLY A 275 -12.72 9.01 9.17
C GLY A 275 -11.40 8.58 8.51
N ALA A 276 -11.18 8.91 7.24
CA ALA A 276 -9.92 8.61 6.56
C ALA A 276 -8.70 9.28 7.21
N LYS A 277 -8.90 10.37 7.97
CA LYS A 277 -7.85 11.01 8.79
C LYS A 277 -7.33 10.11 9.91
N LYS A 278 -8.07 9.07 10.25
CA LYS A 278 -7.66 8.04 11.23
C LYS A 278 -7.26 6.75 10.55
N GLU A 279 -8.05 6.27 9.58
CA GLU A 279 -7.95 4.92 9.04
C GLU A 279 -7.15 4.80 7.74
N GLY A 280 -6.81 5.94 7.09
CA GLY A 280 -6.28 5.94 5.72
C GLY A 280 -7.39 5.80 4.69
N TRP A 281 -6.97 5.78 3.42
CA TRP A 281 -7.89 5.65 2.29
C TRP A 281 -7.19 5.04 1.09
N ILE A 282 -7.76 3.99 0.52
CA ILE A 282 -7.25 3.36 -0.70
C ILE A 282 -7.45 4.34 -1.87
N TYR A 283 -6.35 4.77 -2.48
CA TYR A 283 -6.39 5.70 -3.61
C TYR A 283 -7.08 5.06 -4.80
N GLY A 284 -8.00 5.80 -5.41
CA GLY A 284 -8.87 5.27 -6.48
C GLY A 284 -10.23 4.77 -6.00
N VAL A 285 -10.46 4.57 -4.70
CA VAL A 285 -11.80 4.39 -4.15
C VAL A 285 -12.51 5.74 -4.15
N LYS A 286 -13.67 5.84 -4.78
CA LYS A 286 -14.48 7.05 -4.78
C LYS A 286 -15.25 7.16 -3.46
N PHE A 287 -15.20 8.33 -2.87
CA PHE A 287 -16.11 8.68 -1.79
C PHE A 287 -17.40 9.25 -2.40
N THR A 288 -18.53 8.65 -2.06
CA THR A 288 -19.87 9.15 -2.35
C THR A 288 -20.57 9.42 -1.03
N ASN A 289 -21.43 10.43 -0.97
CA ASN A 289 -22.21 10.75 0.25
C ASN A 289 -23.36 9.77 0.49
N ASP A 290 -23.59 8.86 -0.44
CA ASP A 290 -24.60 7.83 -0.29
C ASP A 290 -24.22 6.91 0.88
N LYS A 291 -25.20 6.61 1.75
CA LYS A 291 -25.01 5.65 2.86
C LYS A 291 -24.64 4.28 2.26
N VAL A 292 -23.46 3.80 2.55
CA VAL A 292 -23.02 2.42 2.25
C VAL A 292 -23.54 1.49 3.34
#